data_daff35d039be894ee22a8a2f82a488f5
#
_entry.id   daff35d039be894ee22a8a2f82a488f5
#
_cell.length_a   1.000
_cell.length_b   1.000
_cell.length_c   1.000
_cell.angle_alpha   90.00
_cell.angle_beta   90.00
_cell.angle_gamma   90.00
#
_symmetry.space_group_name_H-M   'P 1'
#
loop_
_entity.id
_entity.type
_entity.pdbx_description
1 polymer ?
#
loop_
_entity_poly.entity_id
_entity_poly.type
_entity_poly.pdbx_seq_one_letter_code
_entity_poly.pdbx_strand_id
1 'polypeptide(L)'
;MELAFEQKQRSCLHRTAHLSLAQEQTQELIIPDSMPDASRTLICCAEPEVQSKTNREGSLLVTGTLRTGCLYADEAGGLQLLTSELPFTVKLECAELREDTQTLVRCCVRSADSRLINSRKVLLRVSVLVQADGFEPQTESTRVLTDPPACLQLKTQTYEMNAPVELAERAFQVSEELNLPDGRP
;
A
#
# COMPACT_ATOMS: atom_id res chain seq x y z
N MET A 1 33.87 -21.81 39.18
CA MET A 1 33.56 -20.37 39.14
C MET A 1 32.22 -20.28 38.41
N GLU A 2 31.21 -19.82 39.06
CA GLU A 2 29.86 -19.70 38.50
C GLU A 2 29.63 -18.25 38.10
N LEU A 3 29.15 -18.00 36.91
CA LEU A 3 28.85 -16.67 36.40
C LEU A 3 27.39 -16.38 36.67
N ALA A 4 27.08 -15.22 37.26
CA ALA A 4 25.73 -14.78 37.50
C ALA A 4 25.17 -14.01 36.29
N PHE A 5 23.97 -14.39 35.87
CA PHE A 5 23.26 -13.75 34.77
C PHE A 5 21.86 -13.30 35.22
N GLU A 6 21.50 -12.08 34.88
CA GLU A 6 20.12 -11.59 34.96
C GLU A 6 19.45 -11.81 33.59
N GLN A 7 18.22 -12.30 33.59
CA GLN A 7 17.41 -12.41 32.40
C GLN A 7 16.56 -11.16 32.23
N LYS A 8 16.77 -10.41 31.13
CA LYS A 8 15.95 -9.28 30.74
C LYS A 8 15.05 -9.67 29.60
N GLN A 9 13.77 -9.32 29.71
CA GLN A 9 12.78 -9.54 28.66
C GLN A 9 12.41 -8.21 28.00
N ARG A 10 12.25 -8.24 26.70
CA ARG A 10 11.81 -7.11 25.89
C ARG A 10 10.70 -7.58 24.94
N SER A 11 9.60 -6.87 24.94
CA SER A 11 8.53 -7.09 23.95
C SER A 11 8.79 -6.23 22.72
N CYS A 12 8.69 -6.83 21.54
CA CYS A 12 8.80 -6.15 20.26
C CYS A 12 7.84 -6.82 19.25
N LEU A 13 7.60 -6.15 18.13
CA LEU A 13 6.90 -6.74 17.00
C LEU A 13 7.92 -7.36 16.05
N HIS A 14 7.70 -8.61 15.70
CA HIS A 14 8.49 -9.32 14.70
C HIS A 14 7.73 -9.38 13.38
N ARG A 15 8.40 -9.04 12.27
CA ARG A 15 7.80 -9.19 10.94
C ARG A 15 7.83 -10.65 10.52
N THR A 16 6.66 -11.28 10.45
CA THR A 16 6.47 -12.69 10.09
C THR A 16 6.18 -12.89 8.61
N ALA A 17 5.62 -11.88 7.95
CA ALA A 17 5.27 -11.97 6.53
C ALA A 17 5.65 -10.69 5.78
N HIS A 18 6.09 -10.86 4.52
CA HIS A 18 6.27 -9.78 3.55
C HIS A 18 5.73 -10.24 2.20
N LEU A 19 4.65 -9.63 1.76
CA LEU A 19 3.86 -10.05 0.61
C LEU A 19 3.79 -8.93 -0.41
N SER A 20 3.74 -9.32 -1.68
CA SER A 20 3.60 -8.39 -2.80
C SER A 20 2.91 -9.07 -3.96
N LEU A 21 1.83 -8.49 -4.46
CA LEU A 21 1.10 -8.99 -5.62
C LEU A 21 0.65 -7.84 -6.50
N ALA A 22 0.93 -7.95 -7.80
CA ALA A 22 0.39 -7.05 -8.81
C ALA A 22 -0.82 -7.68 -9.47
N GLN A 23 -1.89 -6.91 -9.61
CA GLN A 23 -3.12 -7.33 -10.29
C GLN A 23 -3.51 -6.30 -11.33
N GLU A 24 -3.87 -6.76 -12.52
CA GLU A 24 -4.39 -5.93 -13.58
C GLU A 24 -5.91 -5.86 -13.51
N GLN A 25 -6.44 -4.65 -13.61
CA GLN A 25 -7.86 -4.35 -13.74
C GLN A 25 -8.11 -3.72 -15.11
N THR A 26 -9.14 -4.16 -15.78
CA THR A 26 -9.52 -3.65 -17.10
C THR A 26 -10.99 -3.29 -17.09
N GLN A 27 -11.32 -2.12 -17.62
CA GLN A 27 -12.70 -1.65 -17.73
C GLN A 27 -12.93 -0.93 -19.06
N GLU A 28 -14.09 -1.18 -19.66
CA GLU A 28 -14.60 -0.37 -20.76
C GLU A 28 -15.45 0.77 -20.22
N LEU A 29 -15.10 2.00 -20.56
CA LEU A 29 -15.87 3.20 -20.25
C LEU A 29 -16.60 3.69 -21.49
N ILE A 30 -17.86 4.01 -21.30
CA ILE A 30 -18.67 4.67 -22.33
C ILE A 30 -18.63 6.17 -22.05
N ILE A 31 -18.29 6.97 -23.07
CA ILE A 31 -18.35 8.43 -22.98
C ILE A 31 -19.82 8.83 -22.99
N PRO A 32 -20.30 9.56 -21.97
CA PRO A 32 -21.69 10.00 -21.88
C PRO A 32 -22.11 10.85 -23.07
N ASP A 33 -23.39 10.79 -23.47
CA ASP A 33 -23.91 11.56 -24.61
C ASP A 33 -23.82 13.08 -24.43
N SER A 34 -23.70 13.55 -23.20
CA SER A 34 -23.45 14.95 -22.85
C SER A 34 -22.01 15.43 -23.14
N MET A 35 -21.10 14.52 -23.43
CA MET A 35 -19.69 14.80 -23.73
C MET A 35 -19.43 14.59 -25.22
N PRO A 36 -18.51 15.35 -25.82
CA PRO A 36 -18.13 15.18 -27.24
C PRO A 36 -17.41 13.86 -27.48
N ASP A 37 -17.45 13.41 -28.74
CA ASP A 37 -16.76 12.24 -29.21
C ASP A 37 -15.25 12.37 -29.09
N ALA A 38 -14.59 11.30 -28.64
CA ALA A 38 -13.16 11.28 -28.50
C ALA A 38 -12.45 10.99 -29.83
N SER A 39 -11.43 11.76 -30.14
CA SER A 39 -10.50 11.51 -31.25
C SER A 39 -9.26 10.73 -30.79
N ARG A 40 -8.76 10.99 -29.59
CA ARG A 40 -7.60 10.29 -29.01
C ARG A 40 -7.57 10.42 -27.49
N THR A 41 -7.05 9.41 -26.82
CA THR A 41 -6.66 9.51 -25.39
C THR A 41 -5.29 10.15 -25.25
N LEU A 42 -5.09 10.94 -24.17
CA LEU A 42 -3.87 11.69 -23.92
C LEU A 42 -3.15 11.18 -22.68
N ILE A 43 -3.85 11.11 -21.54
CA ILE A 43 -3.32 10.71 -20.25
C ILE A 43 -4.34 9.84 -19.54
N CYS A 44 -3.87 8.77 -18.92
CA CYS A 44 -4.64 7.99 -17.97
C CYS A 44 -3.93 8.02 -16.62
N CYS A 45 -4.66 8.31 -15.57
CA CYS A 45 -4.19 8.21 -14.19
C CYS A 45 -5.13 7.35 -13.36
N ALA A 46 -4.61 6.79 -12.30
CA ALA A 46 -5.39 6.04 -11.33
C ALA A 46 -4.81 6.23 -9.93
N GLU A 47 -5.67 6.23 -8.94
CA GLU A 47 -5.32 6.35 -7.53
C GLU A 47 -6.01 5.23 -6.74
N PRO A 48 -5.26 4.39 -6.00
CA PRO A 48 -5.82 3.31 -5.24
C PRO A 48 -6.25 3.81 -3.86
N GLU A 49 -7.46 3.45 -3.45
CA GLU A 49 -7.99 3.66 -2.11
C GLU A 49 -8.32 2.30 -1.49
N VAL A 50 -7.62 1.95 -0.40
CA VAL A 50 -7.90 0.72 0.34
C VAL A 50 -9.12 0.95 1.23
N GLN A 51 -10.16 0.14 1.05
CA GLN A 51 -11.39 0.22 1.82
C GLN A 51 -11.39 -0.74 3.00
N SER A 52 -10.88 -1.96 2.80
CA SER A 52 -10.77 -2.93 3.87
C SER A 52 -9.60 -3.88 3.70
N LYS A 53 -9.14 -4.41 4.83
CA LYS A 53 -8.19 -5.50 4.92
C LYS A 53 -8.74 -6.54 5.92
N THR A 54 -8.71 -7.79 5.55
CA THR A 54 -9.22 -8.89 6.37
C THR A 54 -8.22 -10.02 6.40
N ASN A 55 -7.67 -10.28 7.58
CA ASN A 55 -6.81 -11.44 7.81
C ASN A 55 -7.65 -12.70 7.94
N ARG A 56 -7.12 -13.79 7.41
CA ARG A 56 -7.62 -15.16 7.57
C ARG A 56 -6.42 -16.07 7.75
N GLU A 57 -6.66 -17.27 8.26
CA GLU A 57 -5.62 -18.32 8.27
C GLU A 57 -5.04 -18.52 6.86
N GLY A 58 -3.73 -18.28 6.73
CA GLY A 58 -2.99 -18.45 5.48
C GLY A 58 -3.24 -17.40 4.40
N SER A 59 -3.98 -16.31 4.67
CA SER A 59 -4.21 -15.28 3.64
C SER A 59 -4.66 -13.92 4.19
N LEU A 60 -4.37 -12.87 3.41
CA LEU A 60 -4.88 -11.52 3.61
C LEU A 60 -5.70 -11.12 2.40
N LEU A 61 -6.96 -10.74 2.61
CA LEU A 61 -7.83 -10.18 1.61
C LEU A 61 -7.82 -8.65 1.72
N VAL A 62 -7.47 -7.98 0.63
CA VAL A 62 -7.46 -6.51 0.51
C VAL A 62 -8.50 -6.11 -0.52
N THR A 63 -9.43 -5.24 -0.15
CA THR A 63 -10.41 -4.67 -1.07
C THR A 63 -10.26 -3.16 -1.13
N GLY A 64 -10.57 -2.59 -2.27
CA GLY A 64 -10.49 -1.15 -2.46
C GLY A 64 -11.09 -0.71 -3.79
N THR A 65 -10.89 0.57 -4.08
CA THR A 65 -11.34 1.21 -5.31
C THR A 65 -10.19 1.97 -5.96
N LEU A 66 -10.06 1.86 -7.28
CA LEU A 66 -9.18 2.68 -8.09
C LEU A 66 -10.01 3.85 -8.63
N ARG A 67 -9.71 5.06 -8.22
CA ARG A 67 -10.25 6.27 -8.85
C ARG A 67 -9.44 6.53 -10.10
N THR A 68 -10.08 6.52 -11.26
CA THR A 68 -9.41 6.66 -12.55
C THR A 68 -9.81 7.94 -13.24
N GLY A 69 -8.86 8.57 -13.94
CA GLY A 69 -9.08 9.71 -14.81
C GLY A 69 -8.46 9.47 -16.18
N CYS A 70 -9.23 9.62 -17.23
CA CYS A 70 -8.77 9.56 -18.60
C CYS A 70 -9.01 10.91 -19.28
N LEU A 71 -7.93 11.62 -19.60
CA LEU A 71 -7.94 12.83 -20.40
C LEU A 71 -7.95 12.44 -21.89
N TYR A 72 -8.91 12.94 -22.64
CA TYR A 72 -8.97 12.76 -24.08
C TYR A 72 -9.18 14.08 -24.83
N ALA A 73 -8.78 14.10 -26.10
CA ALA A 73 -9.11 15.22 -27.00
C ALA A 73 -10.30 14.81 -27.87
N ASP A 74 -11.22 15.75 -28.06
CA ASP A 74 -12.33 15.64 -29.02
C ASP A 74 -11.87 15.98 -30.46
N GLU A 75 -12.78 15.85 -31.44
CA GLU A 75 -12.47 16.16 -32.85
C GLU A 75 -12.17 17.64 -33.09
N ALA A 76 -12.69 18.55 -32.25
CA ALA A 76 -12.42 19.98 -32.33
C ALA A 76 -11.10 20.39 -31.63
N GLY A 77 -10.43 19.44 -30.97
CA GLY A 77 -9.21 19.68 -30.17
C GLY A 77 -9.48 20.13 -28.75
N GLY A 78 -10.73 20.13 -28.29
CA GLY A 78 -11.10 20.37 -26.90
C GLY A 78 -10.64 19.24 -25.99
N LEU A 79 -10.32 19.56 -24.73
CA LEU A 79 -9.89 18.59 -23.74
C LEU A 79 -11.05 18.20 -22.81
N GLN A 80 -11.23 16.90 -22.62
CA GLN A 80 -12.29 16.32 -21.81
C GLN A 80 -11.70 15.33 -20.81
N LEU A 81 -12.24 15.34 -19.58
CA LEU A 81 -11.86 14.40 -18.52
C LEU A 81 -12.99 13.41 -18.26
N LEU A 82 -12.72 12.12 -18.47
CA LEU A 82 -13.60 11.02 -18.11
C LEU A 82 -13.11 10.38 -16.82
N THR A 83 -13.93 10.36 -15.78
CA THR A 83 -13.62 9.76 -14.49
C THR A 83 -14.42 8.48 -14.27
N SER A 84 -13.83 7.53 -13.53
CA SER A 84 -14.51 6.29 -13.16
C SER A 84 -13.92 5.71 -11.88
N GLU A 85 -14.70 4.87 -11.22
CA GLU A 85 -14.29 4.09 -10.06
C GLU A 85 -14.27 2.61 -10.44
N LEU A 86 -13.14 1.96 -10.15
CA LEU A 86 -12.90 0.55 -10.51
C LEU A 86 -12.58 -0.24 -9.23
N PRO A 87 -13.51 -1.09 -8.75
CA PRO A 87 -13.27 -1.88 -7.55
C PRO A 87 -12.19 -2.94 -7.80
N PHE A 88 -11.37 -3.19 -6.81
CA PHE A 88 -10.41 -4.29 -6.83
C PHE A 88 -10.47 -5.14 -5.58
N THR A 89 -10.11 -6.41 -5.74
CA THR A 89 -9.97 -7.36 -4.63
C THR A 89 -8.73 -8.18 -4.88
N VAL A 90 -7.79 -8.14 -3.93
CA VAL A 90 -6.53 -8.87 -4.01
C VAL A 90 -6.41 -9.81 -2.82
N LYS A 91 -6.15 -11.09 -3.09
CA LYS A 91 -5.86 -12.11 -2.08
C LYS A 91 -4.36 -12.38 -2.08
N LEU A 92 -3.71 -12.08 -0.95
CA LEU A 92 -2.31 -12.40 -0.69
C LEU A 92 -2.25 -13.68 0.15
N GLU A 93 -1.54 -14.69 -0.31
CA GLU A 93 -1.43 -15.98 0.37
C GLU A 93 -0.08 -16.14 1.06
N CYS A 94 -0.11 -16.53 2.34
CA CYS A 94 1.09 -16.77 3.15
C CYS A 94 0.72 -17.60 4.38
N ALA A 95 1.35 -18.74 4.52
CA ALA A 95 1.06 -19.71 5.58
C ALA A 95 1.29 -19.16 7.01
N GLU A 96 2.13 -18.16 7.15
CA GLU A 96 2.47 -17.50 8.41
C GLU A 96 1.39 -16.50 8.88
N LEU A 97 0.43 -16.12 8.01
CA LEU A 97 -0.65 -15.21 8.38
C LEU A 97 -1.72 -15.92 9.21
N ARG A 98 -2.13 -15.24 10.26
CA ARG A 98 -3.24 -15.65 11.16
C ARG A 98 -4.27 -14.53 11.24
N GLU A 99 -5.42 -14.82 11.81
CA GLU A 99 -6.51 -13.85 11.97
C GLU A 99 -6.11 -12.65 12.85
N ASP A 100 -5.25 -12.87 13.85
CA ASP A 100 -4.76 -11.88 14.80
C ASP A 100 -3.44 -11.21 14.40
N THR A 101 -2.82 -11.61 13.27
CA THR A 101 -1.62 -10.96 12.74
C THR A 101 -1.88 -9.48 12.47
N GLN A 102 -1.07 -8.60 13.02
CA GLN A 102 -1.15 -7.16 12.69
C GLN A 102 -0.59 -6.93 11.29
N THR A 103 -1.39 -6.39 10.38
CA THR A 103 -0.97 -6.18 8.99
C THR A 103 -0.91 -4.70 8.61
N LEU A 104 0.17 -4.31 7.95
CA LEU A 104 0.32 -3.02 7.29
C LEU A 104 0.21 -3.22 5.78
N VAL A 105 -0.75 -2.54 5.15
CA VAL A 105 -1.02 -2.66 3.71
C VAL A 105 -0.69 -1.36 2.99
N ARG A 106 -0.02 -1.47 1.85
CA ARG A 106 0.26 -0.36 0.94
C ARG A 106 -0.19 -0.73 -0.46
N CYS A 107 -0.86 0.20 -1.12
CA CYS A 107 -1.25 0.06 -2.52
C CYS A 107 -0.63 1.17 -3.34
N CYS A 108 -0.16 0.84 -4.54
CA CYS A 108 0.27 1.82 -5.52
C CYS A 108 -0.10 1.36 -6.93
N VAL A 109 -0.26 2.32 -7.83
CA VAL A 109 -0.45 2.04 -9.26
C VAL A 109 0.91 1.87 -9.92
N ARG A 110 1.12 0.74 -10.60
CA ARG A 110 2.31 0.46 -11.41
C ARG A 110 2.21 1.06 -12.80
N SER A 111 1.03 0.93 -13.41
CA SER A 111 0.74 1.49 -14.73
C SER A 111 -0.75 1.79 -14.85
N ALA A 112 -1.09 2.83 -15.60
CA ALA A 112 -2.44 3.15 -16.00
C ALA A 112 -2.40 3.56 -17.47
N ASP A 113 -3.12 2.81 -18.30
CA ASP A 113 -3.16 2.99 -19.74
C ASP A 113 -4.60 3.13 -20.22
N SER A 114 -4.80 3.90 -21.29
CA SER A 114 -6.09 4.06 -21.94
C SER A 114 -5.97 3.94 -23.44
N ARG A 115 -6.96 3.32 -24.06
CA ARG A 115 -7.05 3.19 -25.51
C ARG A 115 -8.48 3.39 -25.98
N LEU A 116 -8.67 4.17 -27.04
CA LEU A 116 -9.95 4.24 -27.73
C LEU A 116 -10.26 2.92 -28.43
N ILE A 117 -11.47 2.38 -28.20
CA ILE A 117 -12.07 1.31 -28.99
C ILE A 117 -12.80 1.94 -30.19
N ASN A 118 -13.53 3.01 -29.93
CA ASN A 118 -14.19 3.87 -30.92
C ASN A 118 -14.37 5.28 -30.30
N SER A 119 -14.99 6.23 -31.05
CA SER A 119 -15.17 7.61 -30.58
C SER A 119 -15.96 7.76 -29.27
N ARG A 120 -16.72 6.74 -28.86
CA ARG A 120 -17.59 6.74 -27.67
C ARG A 120 -17.18 5.73 -26.61
N LYS A 121 -16.11 4.95 -26.83
CA LYS A 121 -15.70 3.90 -25.91
C LYS A 121 -14.20 3.89 -25.70
N VAL A 122 -13.79 3.94 -24.41
CA VAL A 122 -12.42 3.89 -23.95
C VAL A 122 -12.18 2.61 -23.15
N LEU A 123 -11.13 1.87 -23.48
CA LEU A 123 -10.63 0.78 -22.66
C LEU A 123 -9.60 1.32 -21.68
N LEU A 124 -9.85 1.16 -20.39
CA LEU A 124 -8.87 1.42 -19.32
C LEU A 124 -8.22 0.13 -18.89
N ARG A 125 -6.91 0.19 -18.63
CA ARG A 125 -6.13 -0.89 -18.06
C ARG A 125 -5.25 -0.33 -16.95
N VAL A 126 -5.44 -0.80 -15.72
CA VAL A 126 -4.71 -0.33 -14.54
C VAL A 126 -4.07 -1.52 -13.84
N SER A 127 -2.76 -1.46 -13.61
CA SER A 127 -2.04 -2.43 -12.79
C SER A 127 -1.85 -1.87 -11.39
N VAL A 128 -2.47 -2.47 -10.40
CA VAL A 128 -2.31 -2.14 -8.98
C VAL A 128 -1.34 -3.11 -8.32
N LEU A 129 -0.39 -2.59 -7.55
CA LEU A 129 0.51 -3.35 -6.70
C LEU A 129 0.05 -3.22 -5.25
N VAL A 130 -0.26 -4.36 -4.65
CA VAL A 130 -0.59 -4.46 -3.23
C VAL A 130 0.58 -5.10 -2.51
N GLN A 131 1.10 -4.42 -1.49
CA GLN A 131 2.16 -4.90 -0.61
C GLN A 131 1.61 -4.98 0.81
N ALA A 132 1.98 -6.03 1.54
CA ALA A 132 1.58 -6.21 2.91
C ALA A 132 2.73 -6.77 3.76
N ASP A 133 2.91 -6.20 4.94
CA ASP A 133 3.78 -6.70 5.98
C ASP A 133 2.92 -7.22 7.15
N GLY A 134 3.18 -8.44 7.58
CA GLY A 134 2.55 -9.05 8.76
C GLY A 134 3.50 -8.99 9.96
N PHE A 135 2.96 -8.67 11.14
CA PHE A 135 3.70 -8.53 12.38
C PHE A 135 3.02 -9.28 13.52
N GLU A 136 3.81 -9.95 14.34
CA GLU A 136 3.36 -10.61 15.56
C GLU A 136 4.15 -10.13 16.76
N PRO A 137 3.53 -10.03 17.95
CA PRO A 137 4.25 -9.72 19.18
C PRO A 137 5.19 -10.87 19.54
N GLN A 138 6.44 -10.52 19.81
CA GLN A 138 7.47 -11.45 20.25
C GLN A 138 8.14 -10.95 21.52
N THR A 139 8.37 -11.85 22.46
CA THR A 139 9.17 -11.56 23.65
C THR A 139 10.58 -12.09 23.46
N GLU A 140 11.53 -11.19 23.37
CA GLU A 140 12.93 -11.52 23.33
C GLU A 140 13.50 -11.57 24.76
N SER A 141 14.30 -12.60 25.02
CA SER A 141 14.97 -12.79 26.31
C SER A 141 16.48 -12.68 26.12
N THR A 142 17.08 -11.78 26.85
CA THR A 142 18.51 -11.52 26.82
C THR A 142 19.12 -11.82 28.19
N ARG A 143 20.27 -12.51 28.23
CA ARG A 143 21.03 -12.72 29.46
C ARG A 143 22.07 -11.62 29.59
N VAL A 144 22.05 -10.93 30.72
CA VAL A 144 23.01 -9.88 31.07
C VAL A 144 23.89 -10.41 32.15
N LEU A 145 25.22 -10.41 31.96
CA LEU A 145 26.18 -10.76 32.98
C LEU A 145 26.14 -9.68 34.08
N THR A 146 25.77 -10.12 35.30
CA THR A 146 25.75 -9.26 36.48
C THR A 146 26.99 -9.46 37.29
N ASP A 147 27.72 -8.75 37.83
CA ASP A 147 28.86 -8.95 38.73
C ASP A 147 29.98 -9.83 38.12
N PRO A 148 30.67 -9.39 37.06
CA PRO A 148 31.77 -10.12 36.49
C PRO A 148 32.93 -10.21 37.48
N PRO A 149 33.48 -11.42 37.78
CA PRO A 149 34.61 -11.57 38.67
C PRO A 149 35.85 -10.86 38.15
N ALA A 150 36.68 -10.29 39.03
CA ALA A 150 37.84 -9.48 38.67
C ALA A 150 38.89 -10.20 37.80
N CYS A 151 38.87 -11.52 37.80
CA CYS A 151 39.75 -12.34 36.95
C CYS A 151 39.23 -12.51 35.47
N LEU A 152 38.05 -12.03 35.17
CA LEU A 152 37.44 -12.14 33.83
C LEU A 152 37.78 -10.91 32.99
N GLN A 153 38.41 -11.14 31.84
CA GLN A 153 38.65 -10.08 30.87
C GLN A 153 37.46 -9.99 29.91
N LEU A 154 36.72 -8.84 29.94
CA LEU A 154 35.56 -8.61 29.10
C LEU A 154 35.95 -7.76 27.89
N LYS A 155 35.50 -8.17 26.71
CA LYS A 155 35.47 -7.33 25.51
C LYS A 155 34.02 -6.96 25.22
N THR A 156 33.69 -5.68 25.33
CA THR A 156 32.32 -5.19 25.12
C THR A 156 32.23 -4.50 23.77
N GLN A 157 31.12 -4.74 23.06
CA GLN A 157 30.77 -4.04 21.84
C GLN A 157 29.30 -3.62 21.94
N THR A 158 29.02 -2.36 21.65
CA THR A 158 27.66 -1.80 21.71
C THR A 158 27.08 -1.72 20.31
N TYR A 159 25.86 -2.21 20.15
CA TYR A 159 25.07 -2.09 18.93
C TYR A 159 23.77 -1.37 19.22
N GLU A 160 23.39 -0.47 18.33
CA GLU A 160 22.05 0.11 18.35
C GLU A 160 21.16 -0.69 17.40
N MET A 161 20.04 -1.17 17.90
CA MET A 161 19.04 -1.88 17.11
C MET A 161 17.67 -1.23 17.33
N ASN A 162 16.98 -0.96 16.22
CA ASN A 162 15.61 -0.49 16.26
C ASN A 162 14.68 -1.69 16.03
N ALA A 163 13.73 -1.89 16.95
CA ALA A 163 12.66 -2.87 16.80
C ALA A 163 11.31 -2.15 16.93
N PRO A 164 10.34 -2.43 16.06
CA PRO A 164 9.00 -1.89 16.19
C PRO A 164 8.36 -2.45 17.47
N VAL A 165 7.67 -1.60 18.22
CA VAL A 165 6.95 -2.00 19.44
C VAL A 165 5.44 -1.92 19.26
N GLU A 166 4.98 -1.10 18.33
CA GLU A 166 3.56 -0.89 18.05
C GLU A 166 3.39 -0.46 16.60
N LEU A 167 2.27 -0.88 15.98
CA LEU A 167 1.80 -0.40 14.69
C LEU A 167 0.57 0.46 14.90
N ALA A 168 0.58 1.66 14.34
CA ALA A 168 -0.57 2.54 14.30
C ALA A 168 -0.83 2.98 12.87
N GLU A 169 -2.09 2.92 12.44
CA GLU A 169 -2.54 3.37 11.13
C GLU A 169 -3.69 4.34 11.31
N ARG A 170 -3.59 5.49 10.67
CA ARG A 170 -4.62 6.51 10.74
C ARG A 170 -4.85 7.13 9.37
N ALA A 171 -6.09 7.08 8.88
CA ALA A 171 -6.50 7.80 7.69
C ALA A 171 -6.98 9.21 8.06
N PHE A 172 -6.61 10.19 7.24
CA PHE A 172 -7.13 11.55 7.31
C PHE A 172 -7.32 12.10 5.90
N GLN A 173 -8.28 12.99 5.75
CA GLN A 173 -8.56 13.65 4.49
C GLN A 173 -8.17 15.13 4.59
N VAL A 174 -7.47 15.62 3.57
CA VAL A 174 -7.14 17.03 3.41
C VAL A 174 -7.93 17.57 2.21
N SER A 175 -8.63 18.69 2.40
CA SER A 175 -9.32 19.41 1.33
C SER A 175 -8.84 20.86 1.36
N GLU A 176 -8.37 21.37 0.23
CA GLU A 176 -7.87 22.72 0.07
C GLU A 176 -8.47 23.34 -1.19
N GLU A 177 -8.95 24.57 -1.08
CA GLU A 177 -9.40 25.37 -2.23
C GLU A 177 -8.20 26.09 -2.84
N LEU A 178 -7.90 25.77 -4.12
CA LEU A 178 -6.86 26.44 -4.88
C LEU A 178 -7.48 27.53 -5.76
N ASN A 179 -7.09 28.78 -5.54
CA ASN A 179 -7.43 29.87 -6.44
C ASN A 179 -6.40 29.97 -7.57
N LEU A 180 -6.87 29.89 -8.80
CA LEU A 180 -6.03 30.18 -9.95
C LEU A 180 -5.75 31.69 -10.00
N PRO A 181 -4.50 32.12 -10.29
CA PRO A 181 -4.20 33.54 -10.48
C PRO A 181 -5.03 34.11 -11.62
N ASP A 182 -5.63 35.31 -11.38
CA ASP A 182 -6.41 36.02 -12.38
C ASP A 182 -5.62 36.19 -13.68
N GLY A 183 -6.21 35.79 -14.81
CA GLY A 183 -5.69 36.01 -16.16
C GLY A 183 -5.02 34.82 -16.86
N ARG A 184 -5.23 33.59 -16.39
CA ARG A 184 -4.93 32.39 -17.20
C ARG A 184 -6.23 31.76 -17.72
N PRO A 185 -6.34 31.56 -19.06
CA PRO A 185 -7.46 30.85 -19.66
C PRO A 185 -7.49 29.38 -19.19
#